data_14782e1ab4aa542b09c5904f54e59136
#
_entry.id   14782e1ab4aa542b09c5904f54e59136
#
_cell.length_a   1.000
_cell.length_b   1.000
_cell.length_c   1.000
_cell.angle_alpha   90.00
_cell.angle_beta   90.00
_cell.angle_gamma   90.00
#
_symmetry.space_group_name_H-M   'P 1'
#
loop_
_entity.id
_entity.type
_entity.pdbx_description
1 polymer ?
#
loop_
_entity_poly.entity_id
_entity_poly.type
_entity_poly.pdbx_seq_one_letter_code
_entity_poly.pdbx_strand_id
1 'polypeptide(L)'
;YNQAVFAGAPCQACRLDALELIRQMEPVDVVYMDPPYPSTMNNYDSFYGLYDEMFDKKKEHMDFTQRALFLDNMAQILEALRGKTAYVLLSQNTRSRPGPEEIRGLLGRYGSVTMRQKQHNYQVTGKENKNASKELLFLLHMEA
;
A
#
# COMPACT_ATOMS: atom_id res chain seq x y z
N TYR A 1 13.57 23.97 10.10
CA TYR A 1 12.72 22.81 9.75
C TYR A 1 12.80 22.49 8.24
N ASN A 2 12.49 23.46 7.37
CA ASN A 2 12.47 23.24 5.91
C ASN A 2 13.85 22.85 5.35
N GLN A 3 14.95 23.46 5.83
CA GLN A 3 16.30 23.06 5.40
C GLN A 3 16.63 21.63 5.78
N ALA A 4 16.25 21.16 6.98
CA ALA A 4 16.49 19.79 7.41
C ALA A 4 15.63 18.77 6.63
N VAL A 5 14.41 19.15 6.23
CA VAL A 5 13.50 18.27 5.50
C VAL A 5 13.83 18.22 4.00
N PHE A 6 14.19 19.36 3.38
CA PHE A 6 14.39 19.44 1.93
C PHE A 6 15.85 19.38 1.48
N ALA A 7 16.82 19.43 2.41
CA ALA A 7 18.25 19.25 2.11
C ALA A 7 18.70 17.78 2.19
N GLY A 8 17.77 16.82 2.21
CA GLY A 8 18.03 15.39 2.23
C GLY A 8 18.59 14.83 0.93
N ALA A 9 18.70 13.50 0.87
CA ALA A 9 19.08 12.79 -0.34
C ALA A 9 18.16 13.13 -1.53
N PRO A 10 18.62 13.04 -2.78
CA PRO A 10 17.78 13.27 -3.95
C PRO A 10 16.53 12.42 -3.91
N CYS A 11 15.36 13.05 -4.06
CA CYS A 11 14.07 12.37 -4.14
C CYS A 11 13.62 12.32 -5.59
N GLN A 12 13.04 11.19 -5.99
CA GLN A 12 12.43 11.01 -7.30
C GLN A 12 10.96 10.66 -7.13
N ALA A 13 10.08 11.31 -7.88
CA ALA A 13 8.67 10.96 -7.98
C ALA A 13 8.40 10.35 -9.35
N CYS A 14 7.73 9.19 -9.37
CA CYS A 14 7.36 8.49 -10.58
C CYS A 14 5.85 8.26 -10.62
N ARG A 15 5.24 8.40 -11.81
CA ARG A 15 3.85 8.00 -12.07
C ARG A 15 3.88 6.73 -12.93
N LEU A 16 4.00 5.59 -12.27
CA LEU A 16 4.07 4.26 -12.90
C LEU A 16 3.11 3.30 -12.20
N ASP A 17 2.77 2.21 -12.87
CA ASP A 17 2.21 1.04 -12.20
C ASP A 17 3.23 0.52 -11.18
N ALA A 18 2.74 0.02 -10.03
CA ALA A 18 3.60 -0.41 -8.93
C ALA A 18 4.56 -1.53 -9.34
N LEU A 19 4.07 -2.51 -10.13
CA LEU A 19 4.88 -3.62 -10.59
C LEU A 19 5.93 -3.16 -11.61
N GLU A 20 5.58 -2.23 -12.49
CA GLU A 20 6.50 -1.61 -13.44
C GLU A 20 7.60 -0.84 -12.70
N LEU A 21 7.24 -0.03 -11.69
CA LEU A 21 8.21 0.69 -10.88
C LEU A 21 9.18 -0.26 -10.19
N ILE A 22 8.68 -1.32 -9.54
CA ILE A 22 9.51 -2.29 -8.84
C ILE A 22 10.49 -2.99 -9.79
N ARG A 23 10.07 -3.33 -11.01
CA ARG A 23 10.96 -3.96 -11.99
C ARG A 23 12.11 -3.06 -12.40
N GLN A 24 11.89 -1.75 -12.45
CA GLN A 24 12.88 -0.75 -12.88
C GLN A 24 13.77 -0.24 -11.75
N MET A 25 13.31 -0.33 -10.48
CA MET A 25 14.04 0.23 -9.36
C MET A 25 15.29 -0.58 -9.02
N GLU A 26 16.34 0.10 -8.59
CA GLU A 26 17.50 -0.49 -7.95
C GLU A 26 17.14 -1.02 -6.55
N PRO A 27 17.96 -1.93 -5.97
CA PRO A 27 17.75 -2.39 -4.61
C PRO A 27 17.70 -1.23 -3.59
N VAL A 28 16.80 -1.33 -2.64
CA VAL A 28 16.59 -0.34 -1.57
C VAL A 28 16.50 -1.03 -0.21
N ASP A 29 16.77 -0.30 0.87
CA ASP A 29 16.73 -0.85 2.23
C ASP A 29 15.32 -1.23 2.65
N VAL A 30 14.33 -0.40 2.33
CA VAL A 30 12.92 -0.55 2.75
C VAL A 30 11.98 -0.11 1.66
N VAL A 31 10.91 -0.88 1.47
CA VAL A 31 9.77 -0.50 0.64
C VAL A 31 8.55 -0.26 1.53
N TYR A 32 7.96 0.93 1.47
CA TYR A 32 6.68 1.24 2.11
C TYR A 32 5.56 1.18 1.09
N MET A 33 4.53 0.41 1.41
CA MET A 33 3.34 0.22 0.57
C MET A 33 2.10 0.71 1.31
N ASP A 34 1.34 1.59 0.67
CA ASP A 34 0.04 2.09 1.14
C ASP A 34 -0.99 1.97 0.01
N PRO A 35 -1.36 0.72 -0.37
CA PRO A 35 -2.32 0.50 -1.44
C PRO A 35 -3.72 0.97 -1.03
N PRO A 36 -4.62 1.21 -2.00
CA PRO A 36 -6.02 1.43 -1.71
C PRO A 36 -6.59 0.32 -0.81
N TYR A 37 -7.41 0.70 0.16
CA TYR A 37 -8.01 -0.27 1.10
C TYR A 37 -9.30 -0.86 0.51
N PRO A 38 -9.28 -2.12 0.03
CA PRO A 38 -10.46 -2.73 -0.57
C PRO A 38 -11.64 -2.75 0.41
N SER A 39 -12.85 -2.57 -0.11
CA SER A 39 -14.11 -2.57 0.65
C SER A 39 -14.30 -1.37 1.61
N THR A 40 -13.39 -0.41 1.67
CA THR A 40 -13.51 0.79 2.52
C THR A 40 -13.95 2.02 1.76
N MET A 41 -13.63 2.12 0.48
CA MET A 41 -14.10 3.14 -0.44
C MET A 41 -14.65 2.45 -1.69
N ASN A 42 -15.90 2.75 -2.02
CA ASN A 42 -16.50 2.26 -3.24
C ASN A 42 -15.93 3.07 -4.42
N ASN A 43 -15.04 2.46 -5.18
CA ASN A 43 -14.66 2.93 -6.50
C ASN A 43 -13.69 4.13 -6.54
N TYR A 44 -12.41 3.87 -6.31
CA TYR A 44 -11.33 4.83 -6.56
C TYR A 44 -11.35 5.36 -8.00
N ASP A 45 -11.67 4.51 -8.98
CA ASP A 45 -11.76 4.90 -10.38
C ASP A 45 -12.88 5.92 -10.64
N SER A 46 -14.02 5.84 -9.91
CA SER A 46 -15.07 6.85 -10.05
C SER A 46 -14.71 8.16 -9.37
N PHE A 47 -13.85 8.13 -8.36
CA PHE A 47 -13.45 9.34 -7.62
C PHE A 47 -12.33 10.11 -8.33
N TYR A 48 -11.37 9.38 -8.90
CA TYR A 48 -10.20 9.94 -9.58
C TYR A 48 -10.28 9.83 -11.11
N GLY A 49 -11.11 8.92 -11.65
CA GLY A 49 -11.27 8.70 -13.08
C GLY A 49 -11.76 9.93 -13.85
N LEU A 50 -12.53 10.80 -13.19
CA LEU A 50 -12.93 12.08 -13.77
C LEU A 50 -11.72 12.97 -14.14
N TYR A 51 -10.68 12.95 -13.30
CA TYR A 51 -9.45 13.68 -13.58
C TYR A 51 -8.63 13.01 -14.68
N ASP A 52 -8.60 11.68 -14.71
CA ASP A 52 -7.91 10.94 -15.76
C ASP A 52 -8.59 11.11 -17.12
N GLU A 53 -9.93 11.18 -17.16
CA GLU A 53 -10.71 11.52 -18.36
C GLU A 53 -10.47 12.98 -18.81
N MET A 54 -10.50 13.93 -17.89
CA MET A 54 -10.26 15.36 -18.20
C MET A 54 -8.87 15.61 -18.79
N PHE A 55 -7.88 14.81 -18.40
CA PHE A 55 -6.50 14.98 -18.85
C PHE A 55 -6.07 13.95 -19.90
N ASP A 56 -6.99 13.11 -20.38
CA ASP A 56 -6.73 12.02 -21.35
C ASP A 56 -5.51 11.17 -20.98
N LYS A 57 -5.42 10.78 -19.69
CA LYS A 57 -4.25 10.11 -19.11
C LYS A 57 -4.61 8.82 -18.40
N LYS A 58 -5.65 8.13 -18.82
CA LYS A 58 -5.99 6.81 -18.27
C LYS A 58 -4.82 5.85 -18.56
N LYS A 59 -4.17 5.37 -17.53
CA LYS A 59 -3.14 4.32 -17.63
C LYS A 59 -3.72 3.01 -17.11
N GLU A 60 -3.43 1.93 -17.82
CA GLU A 60 -3.63 0.60 -17.26
C GLU A 60 -2.75 0.44 -16.03
N HIS A 61 -3.31 -0.07 -14.96
CA HIS A 61 -2.64 -0.28 -13.69
C HIS A 61 -3.19 -1.52 -12.99
N MET A 62 -2.38 -2.07 -12.10
CA MET A 62 -2.78 -3.17 -11.23
C MET A 62 -3.85 -2.70 -10.24
N ASP A 63 -5.05 -3.30 -10.30
CA ASP A 63 -6.18 -2.89 -9.47
C ASP A 63 -6.12 -3.52 -8.07
N PHE A 64 -5.84 -2.69 -7.06
CA PHE A 64 -5.85 -3.06 -5.64
C PHE A 64 -7.18 -2.77 -4.95
N THR A 65 -8.16 -2.20 -5.63
CA THR A 65 -9.46 -1.87 -5.03
C THR A 65 -10.39 -3.08 -4.96
N GLN A 66 -10.18 -4.07 -5.81
CA GLN A 66 -10.98 -5.28 -5.88
C GLN A 66 -10.47 -6.33 -4.88
N ARG A 67 -11.35 -6.71 -3.94
CA ARG A 67 -11.04 -7.73 -2.94
C ARG A 67 -10.54 -9.04 -3.56
N ALA A 68 -11.16 -9.48 -4.65
CA ALA A 68 -10.84 -10.76 -5.30
C ALA A 68 -9.42 -10.78 -5.89
N LEU A 69 -8.90 -9.64 -6.32
CA LEU A 69 -7.60 -9.52 -6.97
C LEU A 69 -6.48 -9.09 -6.01
N PHE A 70 -6.82 -8.56 -4.84
CA PHE A 70 -5.87 -7.93 -3.94
C PHE A 70 -4.71 -8.85 -3.53
N LEU A 71 -5.01 -10.09 -3.10
CA LEU A 71 -3.97 -11.02 -2.65
C LEU A 71 -3.08 -11.47 -3.80
N ASP A 72 -3.65 -11.71 -4.98
CA ASP A 72 -2.89 -12.13 -6.15
C ASP A 72 -1.99 -11.00 -6.67
N ASN A 73 -2.51 -9.79 -6.71
CA ASN A 73 -1.74 -8.60 -7.09
C ASN A 73 -0.62 -8.33 -6.07
N MET A 74 -0.91 -8.45 -4.78
CA MET A 74 0.08 -8.30 -3.72
C MET A 74 1.16 -9.39 -3.80
N ALA A 75 0.79 -10.63 -4.12
CA ALA A 75 1.75 -11.71 -4.32
C ALA A 75 2.72 -11.40 -5.49
N GLN A 76 2.22 -10.86 -6.60
CA GLN A 76 3.07 -10.44 -7.72
C GLN A 76 4.05 -9.33 -7.33
N ILE A 77 3.60 -8.35 -6.53
CA ILE A 77 4.44 -7.28 -6.00
C ILE A 77 5.54 -7.87 -5.10
N LEU A 78 5.17 -8.73 -4.15
CA LEU A 78 6.12 -9.33 -3.22
C LEU A 78 7.15 -10.21 -3.94
N GLU A 79 6.72 -10.95 -4.96
CA GLU A 79 7.65 -11.75 -5.78
C GLU A 79 8.63 -10.86 -6.53
N ALA A 80 8.16 -9.74 -7.10
CA ALA A 80 9.02 -8.78 -7.79
C ALA A 80 10.00 -8.05 -6.86
N LEU A 81 9.69 -7.97 -5.55
CA LEU A 81 10.56 -7.37 -4.53
C LEU A 81 11.67 -8.30 -4.03
N ARG A 82 11.63 -9.60 -4.36
CA ARG A 82 12.71 -10.53 -3.97
C ARG A 82 14.06 -10.04 -4.49
N GLY A 83 15.04 -10.01 -3.59
CA GLY A 83 16.38 -9.52 -3.89
C GLY A 83 16.50 -8.01 -4.12
N LYS A 84 15.39 -7.25 -4.01
CA LYS A 84 15.40 -5.79 -4.16
C LYS A 84 15.29 -5.05 -2.84
N THR A 85 14.74 -5.68 -1.81
CA THR A 85 14.68 -5.13 -0.46
C THR A 85 14.66 -6.22 0.59
N ALA A 86 15.23 -5.92 1.76
CA ALA A 86 15.12 -6.80 2.92
C ALA A 86 13.83 -6.56 3.72
N TYR A 87 13.25 -5.36 3.64
CA TYR A 87 12.12 -4.97 4.48
C TYR A 87 10.99 -4.37 3.68
N VAL A 88 9.78 -4.86 3.93
CA VAL A 88 8.55 -4.29 3.40
C VAL A 88 7.65 -3.86 4.56
N LEU A 89 7.19 -2.61 4.51
CA LEU A 89 6.16 -2.08 5.39
C LEU A 89 4.86 -1.95 4.60
N LEU A 90 3.80 -2.60 5.06
CA LEU A 90 2.47 -2.54 4.43
C LEU A 90 1.48 -1.90 5.40
N SER A 91 0.89 -0.77 4.98
CA SER A 91 -0.20 -0.11 5.67
C SER A 91 -1.54 -0.72 5.27
N GLN A 92 -2.43 -0.93 6.25
CA GLN A 92 -3.78 -1.43 6.06
C GLN A 92 -4.67 -0.99 7.22
N ASN A 93 -5.96 -1.31 7.17
CA ASN A 93 -6.85 -1.11 8.30
C ASN A 93 -7.70 -2.36 8.60
N THR A 94 -8.32 -2.41 9.77
CA THR A 94 -9.12 -3.57 10.21
C THR A 94 -10.44 -3.75 9.45
N ARG A 95 -10.88 -2.77 8.65
CA ARG A 95 -12.09 -2.83 7.83
C ARG A 95 -11.84 -3.36 6.42
N SER A 96 -10.58 -3.33 5.97
CA SER A 96 -10.19 -3.83 4.65
C SER A 96 -10.52 -5.30 4.50
N ARG A 97 -10.78 -5.70 3.27
CA ARG A 97 -10.89 -7.09 2.85
C ARG A 97 -9.99 -7.29 1.64
N PRO A 98 -9.05 -8.24 1.65
CA PRO A 98 -8.80 -9.31 2.65
C PRO A 98 -8.51 -8.79 4.05
N GLY A 99 -8.86 -9.62 5.07
CA GLY A 99 -8.65 -9.28 6.47
C GLY A 99 -7.18 -9.41 6.91
N PRO A 100 -6.85 -8.97 8.15
CA PRO A 100 -5.47 -8.96 8.63
C PRO A 100 -4.78 -10.32 8.62
N GLU A 101 -5.50 -11.38 8.94
CA GLU A 101 -4.93 -12.74 8.97
C GLU A 101 -4.66 -13.30 7.56
N GLU A 102 -5.52 -12.96 6.57
CA GLU A 102 -5.30 -13.34 5.18
C GLU A 102 -4.04 -12.64 4.64
N ILE A 103 -3.88 -11.35 4.94
CA ILE A 103 -2.70 -10.56 4.57
C ILE A 103 -1.45 -11.12 5.26
N ARG A 104 -1.53 -11.38 6.57
CA ARG A 104 -0.42 -11.97 7.33
C ARG A 104 -0.01 -13.33 6.77
N GLY A 105 -0.99 -14.16 6.40
CA GLY A 105 -0.73 -15.46 5.78
C GLY A 105 -0.05 -15.35 4.42
N LEU A 106 -0.41 -14.34 3.61
CA LEU A 106 0.27 -14.08 2.35
C LEU A 106 1.72 -13.62 2.60
N LEU A 107 1.92 -12.59 3.43
CA LEU A 107 3.25 -12.03 3.74
C LEU A 107 4.17 -13.11 4.32
N GLY A 108 3.63 -14.00 5.17
CA GLY A 108 4.38 -15.10 5.79
C GLY A 108 4.96 -16.13 4.82
N ARG A 109 4.55 -16.12 3.54
CA ARG A 109 5.18 -16.96 2.50
C ARG A 109 6.52 -16.38 2.00
N TYR A 110 6.78 -15.12 2.32
CA TYR A 110 7.94 -14.37 1.85
C TYR A 110 8.95 -14.05 2.95
N GLY A 111 8.62 -14.37 4.23
CA GLY A 111 9.52 -14.16 5.34
C GLY A 111 8.82 -13.98 6.69
N SER A 112 9.52 -13.44 7.65
CA SER A 112 8.99 -13.21 9.00
C SER A 112 8.15 -11.94 9.06
N VAL A 113 6.96 -12.02 9.71
CA VAL A 113 5.98 -10.95 9.74
C VAL A 113 5.71 -10.49 11.16
N THR A 114 5.87 -9.20 11.41
CA THR A 114 5.40 -8.52 12.63
C THR A 114 4.27 -7.56 12.28
N MET A 115 3.20 -7.54 13.09
CA MET A 115 2.09 -6.62 12.91
C MET A 115 1.98 -5.68 14.12
N ARG A 116 1.81 -4.39 13.85
CA ARG A 116 1.48 -3.37 14.83
C ARG A 116 0.11 -2.80 14.50
N GLN A 117 -0.64 -2.40 15.54
CA GLN A 117 -1.95 -1.78 15.38
C GLN A 117 -2.04 -0.52 16.23
N LYS A 118 -2.70 0.49 15.67
CA LYS A 118 -2.99 1.75 16.38
C LYS A 118 -4.44 2.11 16.16
N GLN A 119 -5.12 2.49 17.23
CA GLN A 119 -6.46 3.04 17.10
C GLN A 119 -6.38 4.42 16.47
N HIS A 120 -7.13 4.62 15.39
CA HIS A 120 -7.21 5.91 14.72
C HIS A 120 -8.67 6.37 14.67
N ASN A 121 -8.91 7.56 15.22
CA ASN A 121 -10.21 8.20 15.11
C ASN A 121 -10.16 9.15 13.90
N TYR A 122 -10.71 8.73 12.77
CA TYR A 122 -10.98 9.66 11.68
C TYR A 122 -12.10 10.59 12.09
N GLN A 123 -11.79 11.77 12.59
CA GLN A 123 -12.74 12.86 12.73
C GLN A 123 -12.92 13.54 11.38
N VAL A 124 -13.62 12.89 10.46
CA VAL A 124 -14.14 13.58 9.28
C VAL A 124 -15.56 14.00 9.62
N THR A 125 -15.81 15.30 9.66
CA THR A 125 -17.14 15.93 9.80
C THR A 125 -17.87 15.72 11.14
N GLY A 126 -17.25 16.05 12.28
CA GLY A 126 -18.00 16.38 13.52
C GLY A 126 -18.90 15.29 14.14
N LYS A 127 -18.97 14.11 13.56
CA LYS A 127 -19.65 12.95 14.14
C LYS A 127 -18.60 12.01 14.72
N GLU A 128 -18.62 11.82 16.03
CA GLU A 128 -17.87 10.74 16.66
C GLU A 128 -18.32 9.40 16.07
N ASN A 129 -17.54 8.86 15.16
CA ASN A 129 -17.76 7.52 14.65
C ASN A 129 -17.32 6.54 15.73
N LYS A 130 -18.27 6.05 16.54
CA LYS A 130 -18.06 5.10 17.64
C LYS A 130 -17.49 3.75 17.19
N ASN A 131 -17.33 3.51 15.89
CA ASN A 131 -16.68 2.32 15.33
C ASN A 131 -15.24 2.66 14.95
N ALA A 132 -14.38 2.72 15.95
CA ALA A 132 -12.95 2.94 15.75
C ALA A 132 -12.36 1.85 14.87
N SER A 133 -12.02 2.18 13.60
CA SER A 133 -11.11 1.36 12.82
C SER A 133 -9.72 1.46 13.41
N LYS A 134 -8.97 0.37 13.38
CA LYS A 134 -7.56 0.40 13.75
C LYS A 134 -6.74 0.41 12.48
N GLU A 135 -5.72 1.26 12.47
CA GLU A 135 -4.68 1.19 11.46
C GLU A 135 -3.73 0.03 11.79
N LEU A 136 -3.32 -0.66 10.76
CA LEU A 136 -2.42 -1.81 10.83
C LEU A 136 -1.16 -1.49 10.05
N LEU A 137 -0.01 -1.83 10.62
CA LEU A 137 1.26 -1.79 9.94
C LEU A 137 1.90 -3.17 10.04
N PHE A 138 2.08 -3.81 8.90
CA PHE A 138 2.81 -5.05 8.78
C PHE A 138 4.26 -4.73 8.43
N LEU A 139 5.19 -5.31 9.16
CA LEU A 139 6.61 -5.35 8.81
C LEU A 139 6.92 -6.78 8.38
N LEU A 140 7.29 -6.93 7.13
CA LEU A 140 7.83 -8.15 6.57
C LEU A 140 9.36 -8.02 6.47
N HIS A 141 10.09 -8.94 7.06
CA HIS A 141 11.51 -9.16 6.79
C HIS A 141 11.59 -10.30 5.78
N MET A 142 11.94 -9.97 4.55
CA MET A 142 11.96 -10.94 3.44
C MET A 142 13.10 -11.93 3.60
N GLU A 143 12.80 -13.20 3.37
CA GLU A 143 13.82 -14.23 3.24
C GLU A 143 14.48 -14.15 1.85
N ALA A 144 15.80 -14.37 1.82
CA ALA A 144 16.61 -14.30 0.62
C ALA A 144 16.24 -15.41 -0.39
#